data_4570b8a2f84bb79e73934de4e58cbbf0
#
_entry.id   4570b8a2f84bb79e73934de4e58cbbf0
#
_cell.length_a   1.000
_cell.length_b   1.000
_cell.length_c   1.000
_cell.angle_alpha   90.00
_cell.angle_beta   90.00
_cell.angle_gamma   90.00
#
_symmetry.space_group_name_H-M   'P 1'
#
loop_
_entity.id
_entity.type
_entity.pdbx_description
1 polymer ?
#
loop_
_entity_poly.entity_id
_entity_poly.type
_entity_poly.pdbx_seq_one_letter_code
_entity_poly.pdbx_strand_id
1 'polypeptide(L)'
;LVKADGEKVKGRVSKLIGFKGMERFDIKTAGTGDIVAVAGFETIDVGDSLCDPLNPMPLDPMHIEEPTLSVTFAVNDSPLAGTEGKFITSNKINERLAAEMNTNIAMNYEQIGEGKFKVNGRGELQICILAENMRREGFEFCIGRPEVITKIENGVKTEPFEHLVIDLPDEHAGAIIEKLGKRKASMTNMVPMGAGYTRLEFEIPARGLIGIRTEFLTETKGEGVMNHSFLEFRPYSGIVESRKYGALVSMEAGEAVGYSIFNLQDRGIMFVKPQDKVYVGMVIGQHAKDNDLDVNPTKGKAQSNVRSSGADEAIKLVPPRSMSLENALEWIEEDVAVEVTPISIRVRKRELDPTVRKRTAKKEKYN
;
A
#
# COMPACT_ATOMS: atom_id res chain seq x y z
N LEU A 1 3.54 -12.17 -36.18
CA LEU A 1 3.00 -12.00 -34.84
C LEU A 1 1.59 -12.56 -34.80
N VAL A 2 1.30 -13.42 -33.85
CA VAL A 2 -0.04 -13.90 -33.52
C VAL A 2 -0.35 -13.39 -32.12
N LYS A 3 -1.36 -12.54 -32.00
CA LYS A 3 -1.78 -11.96 -30.73
C LYS A 3 -2.51 -13.00 -29.86
N ALA A 4 -2.61 -12.72 -28.58
CA ALA A 4 -3.29 -13.61 -27.62
C ALA A 4 -4.78 -13.84 -27.97
N ASP A 5 -5.43 -12.90 -28.65
CA ASP A 5 -6.82 -13.00 -29.17
C ASP A 5 -6.94 -13.76 -30.52
N GLY A 6 -5.79 -14.19 -31.09
CA GLY A 6 -5.70 -14.90 -32.37
C GLY A 6 -5.55 -14.01 -33.60
N GLU A 7 -5.52 -12.69 -33.46
CA GLU A 7 -5.25 -11.77 -34.58
C GLU A 7 -3.84 -12.00 -35.14
N LYS A 8 -3.70 -12.03 -36.45
CA LYS A 8 -2.40 -12.25 -37.13
C LYS A 8 -1.92 -10.95 -37.76
N VAL A 9 -0.77 -10.46 -37.30
CA VAL A 9 -0.12 -9.24 -37.80
C VAL A 9 1.19 -9.60 -38.46
N LYS A 10 1.38 -9.20 -39.73
CA LYS A 10 2.66 -9.36 -40.42
C LYS A 10 3.67 -8.32 -39.93
N GLY A 11 4.85 -8.78 -39.57
CA GLY A 11 5.94 -7.93 -39.14
C GLY A 11 7.30 -8.49 -39.61
N ARG A 12 8.34 -7.72 -39.40
CA ARG A 12 9.72 -8.11 -39.73
C ARG A 12 10.62 -7.83 -38.51
N VAL A 13 11.31 -8.86 -38.06
CA VAL A 13 12.36 -8.68 -37.05
C VAL A 13 13.46 -7.82 -37.66
N SER A 14 13.67 -6.63 -37.14
CA SER A 14 14.72 -5.71 -37.55
C SER A 14 16.00 -5.90 -36.77
N LYS A 15 15.90 -6.31 -35.51
CA LYS A 15 17.05 -6.56 -34.62
C LYS A 15 16.74 -7.68 -33.65
N LEU A 16 17.76 -8.52 -33.38
CA LEU A 16 17.72 -9.58 -32.40
C LEU A 16 18.88 -9.38 -31.42
N ILE A 17 18.57 -9.34 -30.12
CA ILE A 17 19.54 -9.04 -29.07
C ILE A 17 19.55 -10.20 -28.08
N GLY A 18 20.71 -10.76 -27.82
CA GLY A 18 20.95 -11.73 -26.76
C GLY A 18 21.50 -11.09 -25.50
N PHE A 19 21.45 -11.83 -24.40
CA PHE A 19 21.93 -11.43 -23.08
C PHE A 19 23.03 -12.36 -22.59
N LYS A 20 24.11 -11.78 -22.05
CA LYS A 20 25.16 -12.51 -21.36
C LYS A 20 25.44 -11.80 -20.03
N GLY A 21 24.83 -12.31 -18.98
CA GLY A 21 24.77 -11.58 -17.71
C GLY A 21 24.03 -10.26 -17.88
N MET A 22 24.68 -9.13 -17.59
CA MET A 22 24.11 -7.78 -17.75
C MET A 22 24.39 -7.14 -19.14
N GLU A 23 25.21 -7.77 -19.96
CA GLU A 23 25.58 -7.24 -21.27
C GLU A 23 24.55 -7.66 -22.33
N ARG A 24 24.29 -6.72 -23.26
CA ARG A 24 23.44 -6.90 -24.43
C ARG A 24 24.30 -6.95 -25.68
N PHE A 25 24.09 -7.93 -26.55
CA PHE A 25 24.84 -8.05 -27.80
C PHE A 25 23.92 -8.48 -28.95
N ASP A 26 24.25 -8.01 -30.14
CA ASP A 26 23.48 -8.35 -31.33
C ASP A 26 23.77 -9.79 -31.74
N ILE A 27 22.72 -10.56 -31.98
CA ILE A 27 22.80 -11.94 -32.45
C ILE A 27 22.06 -12.10 -33.79
N LYS A 28 22.46 -13.06 -34.57
CA LYS A 28 21.82 -13.37 -35.87
C LYS A 28 20.76 -14.44 -35.77
N THR A 29 20.90 -15.33 -34.82
CA THR A 29 19.99 -16.48 -34.61
C THR A 29 19.86 -16.75 -33.12
N ALA A 30 18.70 -17.27 -32.73
CA ALA A 30 18.41 -17.74 -31.39
C ALA A 30 17.85 -19.13 -31.46
N GLY A 31 18.15 -19.97 -30.47
CA GLY A 31 17.67 -21.34 -30.37
C GLY A 31 16.57 -21.51 -29.35
N THR A 32 16.04 -22.74 -29.27
CA THR A 32 15.06 -23.12 -28.25
C THR A 32 15.67 -22.97 -26.86
N GLY A 33 14.97 -22.27 -25.97
CA GLY A 33 15.40 -21.99 -24.60
C GLY A 33 16.16 -20.64 -24.43
N ASP A 34 16.53 -19.98 -25.53
CA ASP A 34 17.19 -18.68 -25.46
C ASP A 34 16.19 -17.57 -25.06
N ILE A 35 16.65 -16.66 -24.20
CA ILE A 35 15.93 -15.41 -23.87
C ILE A 35 16.55 -14.30 -24.72
N VAL A 36 15.71 -13.66 -25.53
CA VAL A 36 16.15 -12.64 -26.49
C VAL A 36 15.23 -11.44 -26.48
N ALA A 37 15.76 -10.26 -26.83
CA ALA A 37 14.94 -9.11 -27.16
C ALA A 37 14.81 -8.97 -28.69
N VAL A 38 13.59 -8.70 -29.16
CA VAL A 38 13.24 -8.59 -30.58
C VAL A 38 12.73 -7.16 -30.84
N ALA A 39 13.20 -6.52 -31.90
CA ALA A 39 12.68 -5.26 -32.40
C ALA A 39 12.13 -5.41 -33.81
N GLY A 40 11.17 -4.54 -34.19
CA GLY A 40 10.58 -4.52 -35.53
C GLY A 40 9.06 -4.67 -35.59
N PHE A 41 8.42 -4.63 -34.42
CA PHE A 41 6.95 -4.62 -34.30
C PHE A 41 6.52 -3.32 -33.63
N GLU A 42 5.45 -2.69 -34.13
CA GLU A 42 4.93 -1.44 -33.58
C GLU A 42 4.16 -1.69 -32.27
N THR A 43 3.41 -2.79 -32.23
CA THR A 43 2.66 -3.22 -31.05
C THR A 43 2.90 -4.70 -30.81
N ILE A 44 3.39 -5.02 -29.63
CA ILE A 44 3.56 -6.40 -29.14
C ILE A 44 3.22 -6.39 -27.65
N ASP A 45 2.38 -7.32 -27.26
CA ASP A 45 1.91 -7.48 -25.90
C ASP A 45 2.42 -8.79 -25.29
N VAL A 46 2.38 -8.91 -23.97
CA VAL A 46 2.75 -10.13 -23.29
C VAL A 46 1.69 -11.21 -23.56
N GLY A 47 2.16 -12.40 -23.94
CA GLY A 47 1.30 -13.49 -24.38
C GLY A 47 1.21 -13.62 -25.90
N ASP A 48 1.69 -12.63 -26.67
CA ASP A 48 1.78 -12.72 -28.12
C ASP A 48 2.86 -13.70 -28.54
N SER A 49 2.65 -14.38 -29.67
CA SER A 49 3.59 -15.35 -30.22
C SER A 49 4.20 -14.88 -31.55
N LEU A 50 5.51 -14.91 -31.67
CA LEU A 50 6.22 -14.75 -32.95
C LEU A 50 6.31 -16.11 -33.63
N CYS A 51 5.66 -16.26 -34.78
CA CYS A 51 5.54 -17.55 -35.47
C CYS A 51 6.15 -17.49 -36.88
N ASP A 52 6.45 -18.68 -37.44
CA ASP A 52 6.74 -18.80 -38.85
C ASP A 52 5.55 -18.31 -39.71
N PRO A 53 5.77 -17.37 -40.66
CA PRO A 53 4.70 -16.82 -41.47
C PRO A 53 4.03 -17.90 -42.37
N LEU A 54 4.71 -19.00 -42.70
CA LEU A 54 4.17 -20.08 -43.54
C LEU A 54 3.35 -21.10 -42.75
N ASN A 55 3.73 -21.31 -41.46
CA ASN A 55 3.04 -22.24 -40.57
C ASN A 55 2.94 -21.65 -39.16
N PRO A 56 2.04 -20.71 -38.94
CA PRO A 56 1.92 -20.06 -37.63
C PRO A 56 1.37 -21.05 -36.59
N MET A 57 2.19 -21.38 -35.61
CA MET A 57 1.84 -22.19 -34.43
C MET A 57 2.04 -21.35 -33.16
N PRO A 58 1.03 -20.59 -32.72
CA PRO A 58 1.13 -19.81 -31.49
C PRO A 58 1.17 -20.75 -30.29
N LEU A 59 1.86 -20.31 -29.25
CA LEU A 59 1.79 -20.94 -27.93
C LEU A 59 0.50 -20.53 -27.23
N ASP A 60 0.00 -21.36 -26.33
CA ASP A 60 -1.13 -21.01 -25.48
C ASP A 60 -0.77 -19.78 -24.64
N PRO A 61 -1.61 -18.73 -24.64
CA PRO A 61 -1.35 -17.53 -23.85
C PRO A 61 -1.33 -17.87 -22.36
N MET A 62 -0.38 -17.29 -21.64
CA MET A 62 -0.33 -17.46 -20.19
C MET A 62 -1.55 -16.79 -19.55
N HIS A 63 -2.28 -17.53 -18.74
CA HIS A 63 -3.36 -16.95 -17.93
C HIS A 63 -2.75 -16.09 -16.82
N ILE A 64 -3.08 -14.79 -16.85
CA ILE A 64 -2.65 -13.83 -15.85
C ILE A 64 -3.84 -13.57 -14.94
N GLU A 65 -3.65 -13.83 -13.65
CA GLU A 65 -4.69 -13.57 -12.66
C GLU A 65 -5.06 -12.08 -12.64
N GLU A 66 -6.34 -11.82 -12.47
CA GLU A 66 -6.88 -10.47 -12.39
C GLU A 66 -6.44 -9.77 -11.08
N PRO A 67 -6.35 -8.43 -11.10
CA PRO A 67 -6.11 -7.65 -9.89
C PRO A 67 -7.21 -7.87 -8.85
N THR A 68 -6.82 -7.98 -7.59
CA THR A 68 -7.73 -8.17 -6.44
C THR A 68 -7.81 -6.94 -5.53
N LEU A 69 -6.81 -6.06 -5.61
CA LEU A 69 -6.72 -4.83 -4.82
C LEU A 69 -6.69 -3.60 -5.71
N SER A 70 -7.26 -2.52 -5.22
CA SER A 70 -7.19 -1.19 -5.83
C SER A 70 -6.75 -0.14 -4.82
N VAL A 71 -6.00 0.85 -5.30
CA VAL A 71 -5.53 1.97 -4.49
C VAL A 71 -5.67 3.26 -5.29
N THR A 72 -6.15 4.31 -4.66
CA THR A 72 -6.24 5.62 -5.30
C THR A 72 -4.92 6.36 -5.18
N PHE A 73 -4.32 6.72 -6.31
CA PHE A 73 -3.23 7.69 -6.42
C PHE A 73 -3.82 9.05 -6.77
N ALA A 74 -3.38 10.09 -6.11
CA ALA A 74 -3.87 11.45 -6.34
C ALA A 74 -2.72 12.46 -6.32
N VAL A 75 -2.93 13.60 -6.97
CA VAL A 75 -2.04 14.74 -6.81
C VAL A 75 -2.01 15.15 -5.32
N ASN A 76 -0.82 15.49 -4.80
CA ASN A 76 -0.72 16.01 -3.45
C ASN A 76 -1.26 17.46 -3.40
N ASP A 77 -2.29 17.66 -2.59
CA ASP A 77 -2.97 18.93 -2.37
C ASP A 77 -2.78 19.46 -0.94
N SER A 78 -1.79 18.91 -0.22
CA SER A 78 -1.48 19.35 1.15
C SER A 78 -0.81 20.73 1.19
N PRO A 79 -0.78 21.40 2.35
CA PRO A 79 -0.06 22.66 2.52
C PRO A 79 1.45 22.60 2.27
N LEU A 80 2.04 21.41 2.30
CA LEU A 80 3.47 21.18 1.99
C LEU A 80 3.70 20.66 0.55
N ALA A 81 2.66 20.59 -0.28
CA ALA A 81 2.76 20.12 -1.65
C ALA A 81 3.78 20.92 -2.46
N GLY A 82 4.60 20.21 -3.27
CA GLY A 82 5.60 20.79 -4.15
C GLY A 82 6.87 21.28 -3.44
N THR A 83 7.01 21.03 -2.14
CA THR A 83 8.24 21.44 -1.42
C THR A 83 9.38 20.43 -1.53
N GLU A 84 9.06 19.17 -1.82
CA GLU A 84 10.02 18.06 -1.81
C GLU A 84 10.06 17.29 -3.13
N GLY A 85 8.95 17.28 -3.90
CA GLY A 85 8.82 16.56 -5.15
C GLY A 85 9.21 17.39 -6.39
N LYS A 86 9.79 16.71 -7.39
CA LYS A 86 10.08 17.27 -8.70
C LYS A 86 8.89 17.13 -9.67
N PHE A 87 8.21 16.00 -9.62
CA PHE A 87 7.08 15.66 -10.48
C PHE A 87 5.81 15.62 -9.64
N ILE A 88 5.01 16.69 -9.73
CA ILE A 88 3.85 16.93 -8.86
C ILE A 88 2.53 17.04 -9.63
N THR A 89 2.58 17.06 -10.96
CA THR A 89 1.39 17.31 -11.79
C THR A 89 0.67 16.02 -12.18
N SER A 90 -0.65 16.12 -12.34
CA SER A 90 -1.50 15.02 -12.79
C SER A 90 -0.98 14.36 -14.08
N ASN A 91 -0.54 15.17 -15.06
CA ASN A 91 -0.03 14.66 -16.33
C ASN A 91 1.23 13.80 -16.13
N LYS A 92 2.16 14.23 -15.26
CA LYS A 92 3.38 13.45 -15.00
C LYS A 92 3.09 12.15 -14.27
N ILE A 93 2.16 12.16 -13.32
CA ILE A 93 1.69 10.93 -12.66
C ILE A 93 1.05 10.00 -13.69
N ASN A 94 0.17 10.51 -14.55
CA ASN A 94 -0.47 9.73 -15.60
C ASN A 94 0.53 9.11 -16.59
N GLU A 95 1.49 9.90 -17.11
CA GLU A 95 2.56 9.42 -17.99
C GLU A 95 3.34 8.25 -17.34
N ARG A 96 3.65 8.38 -16.05
CA ARG A 96 4.41 7.36 -15.31
C ARG A 96 3.59 6.10 -15.08
N LEU A 97 2.31 6.23 -14.72
CA LEU A 97 1.41 5.08 -14.55
C LEU A 97 1.21 4.35 -15.88
N ALA A 98 1.01 5.07 -16.98
CA ALA A 98 0.92 4.48 -18.31
C ALA A 98 2.18 3.70 -18.71
N ALA A 99 3.36 4.26 -18.41
CA ALA A 99 4.63 3.58 -18.67
C ALA A 99 4.78 2.28 -17.85
N GLU A 100 4.32 2.26 -16.59
CA GLU A 100 4.33 1.04 -15.77
C GLU A 100 3.43 -0.06 -16.37
N MET A 101 2.24 0.28 -16.82
CA MET A 101 1.28 -0.70 -17.36
C MET A 101 1.79 -1.38 -18.64
N ASN A 102 2.67 -0.74 -19.40
CA ASN A 102 3.30 -1.34 -20.57
C ASN A 102 4.26 -2.49 -20.21
N THR A 103 4.78 -2.50 -18.99
CA THR A 103 5.75 -3.52 -18.53
C THR A 103 5.16 -4.46 -17.49
N ASN A 104 4.14 -4.02 -16.77
CA ASN A 104 3.53 -4.75 -15.66
C ASN A 104 2.07 -5.10 -15.95
N ILE A 105 1.88 -6.17 -16.73
CA ILE A 105 0.56 -6.63 -17.17
C ILE A 105 -0.38 -7.11 -16.05
N ALA A 106 0.16 -7.36 -14.86
CA ALA A 106 -0.64 -7.73 -13.68
C ALA A 106 -1.26 -6.51 -12.98
N MET A 107 -1.03 -5.31 -13.50
CA MET A 107 -1.61 -4.07 -13.02
C MET A 107 -2.39 -3.39 -14.14
N ASN A 108 -3.37 -2.61 -13.74
CA ASN A 108 -4.05 -1.65 -14.61
C ASN A 108 -4.40 -0.39 -13.82
N TYR A 109 -4.74 0.68 -14.51
CA TYR A 109 -5.21 1.90 -13.87
C TYR A 109 -6.30 2.56 -14.68
N GLU A 110 -7.12 3.34 -14.00
CA GLU A 110 -8.15 4.20 -14.61
C GLU A 110 -8.12 5.59 -13.98
N GLN A 111 -8.37 6.61 -14.76
CA GLN A 111 -8.55 7.96 -14.25
C GLN A 111 -9.97 8.13 -13.74
N ILE A 112 -10.17 8.30 -12.44
CA ILE A 112 -11.48 8.41 -11.81
C ILE A 112 -11.92 9.86 -11.53
N GLY A 113 -11.06 10.83 -11.84
CA GLY A 113 -11.34 12.26 -11.65
C GLY A 113 -10.12 13.11 -12.00
N GLU A 114 -10.24 14.41 -11.84
CA GLU A 114 -9.12 15.32 -12.07
C GLU A 114 -8.01 15.04 -11.04
N GLY A 115 -6.82 14.66 -11.55
CA GLY A 115 -5.67 14.32 -10.71
C GLY A 115 -5.83 13.10 -9.82
N LYS A 116 -6.80 12.21 -10.07
CA LYS A 116 -7.04 10.98 -9.31
C LYS A 116 -7.05 9.76 -10.23
N PHE A 117 -6.28 8.76 -9.83
CA PHE A 117 -6.09 7.53 -10.58
C PHE A 117 -6.33 6.34 -9.66
N LYS A 118 -7.17 5.41 -10.09
CA LYS A 118 -7.38 4.14 -9.43
C LYS A 118 -6.43 3.13 -10.03
N VAL A 119 -5.47 2.67 -9.25
CA VAL A 119 -4.47 1.69 -9.65
C VAL A 119 -4.85 0.35 -9.06
N ASN A 120 -4.98 -0.66 -9.91
CA ASN A 120 -5.36 -2.01 -9.54
C ASN A 120 -4.15 -2.93 -9.61
N GLY A 121 -3.99 -3.80 -8.62
CA GLY A 121 -2.89 -4.76 -8.52
C GLY A 121 -3.32 -6.03 -7.79
N ARG A 122 -2.44 -7.03 -7.77
CA ARG A 122 -2.70 -8.31 -7.13
C ARG A 122 -2.52 -8.29 -5.61
N GLY A 123 -1.76 -7.33 -5.09
CA GLY A 123 -1.49 -7.24 -3.67
C GLY A 123 -0.85 -5.93 -3.26
N GLU A 124 -0.81 -5.68 -1.96
CA GLU A 124 -0.26 -4.45 -1.37
C GLU A 124 1.20 -4.24 -1.75
N LEU A 125 2.00 -5.30 -1.74
CA LEU A 125 3.44 -5.20 -2.05
C LEU A 125 3.70 -4.67 -3.47
N GLN A 126 2.93 -5.11 -4.46
CA GLN A 126 3.07 -4.65 -5.84
C GLN A 126 2.81 -3.14 -5.94
N ILE A 127 1.77 -2.66 -5.27
CA ILE A 127 1.42 -1.23 -5.22
C ILE A 127 2.46 -0.43 -4.44
N CYS A 128 2.97 -0.98 -3.32
CA CYS A 128 4.06 -0.37 -2.55
C CYS A 128 5.35 -0.22 -3.37
N ILE A 129 5.71 -1.23 -4.18
CA ILE A 129 6.89 -1.18 -5.05
C ILE A 129 6.73 -0.09 -6.12
N LEU A 130 5.56 0.00 -6.77
CA LEU A 130 5.28 1.07 -7.72
C LEU A 130 5.42 2.45 -7.07
N ALA A 131 4.78 2.65 -5.93
CA ALA A 131 4.82 3.90 -5.20
C ALA A 131 6.24 4.27 -4.73
N GLU A 132 7.01 3.31 -4.25
CA GLU A 132 8.41 3.52 -3.84
C GLU A 132 9.31 3.84 -5.04
N ASN A 133 9.12 3.19 -6.18
CA ASN A 133 9.86 3.52 -7.41
C ASN A 133 9.55 4.94 -7.86
N MET A 134 8.27 5.34 -7.91
CA MET A 134 7.86 6.70 -8.23
C MET A 134 8.48 7.71 -7.25
N ARG A 135 8.46 7.41 -5.95
CA ARG A 135 9.09 8.23 -4.91
C ARG A 135 10.58 8.46 -5.19
N ARG A 136 11.32 7.40 -5.51
CA ARG A 136 12.76 7.46 -5.84
C ARG A 136 13.05 8.21 -7.14
N GLU A 137 12.14 8.16 -8.09
CA GLU A 137 12.20 8.91 -9.34
C GLU A 137 11.94 10.43 -9.14
N GLY A 138 11.51 10.85 -7.95
CA GLY A 138 11.26 12.26 -7.61
C GLY A 138 9.81 12.69 -7.72
N PHE A 139 8.86 11.76 -7.78
CA PHE A 139 7.43 12.06 -7.76
C PHE A 139 6.94 12.41 -6.35
N GLU A 140 5.95 13.28 -6.30
CA GLU A 140 5.18 13.60 -5.12
C GLU A 140 3.70 13.40 -5.42
N PHE A 141 3.01 12.62 -4.57
CA PHE A 141 1.62 12.24 -4.75
C PHE A 141 0.99 11.80 -3.42
N CYS A 142 -0.33 11.62 -3.40
CA CYS A 142 -1.05 11.02 -2.29
C CYS A 142 -1.52 9.63 -2.64
N ILE A 143 -1.55 8.73 -1.66
CA ILE A 143 -2.11 7.39 -1.76
C ILE A 143 -3.25 7.24 -0.74
N GLY A 144 -4.38 6.70 -1.21
CA GLY A 144 -5.50 6.30 -0.36
C GLY A 144 -5.35 4.90 0.21
N ARG A 145 -6.30 4.52 1.07
CA ARG A 145 -6.37 3.16 1.62
C ARG A 145 -6.53 2.12 0.51
N PRO A 146 -5.83 0.97 0.60
CA PRO A 146 -6.09 -0.17 -0.25
C PRO A 146 -7.52 -0.70 -0.06
N GLU A 147 -8.20 -0.98 -1.15
CA GLU A 147 -9.56 -1.53 -1.19
C GLU A 147 -9.58 -2.80 -2.03
N VAL A 148 -10.33 -3.80 -1.62
CA VAL A 148 -10.51 -4.99 -2.45
C VAL A 148 -11.46 -4.72 -3.61
N ILE A 149 -11.15 -5.27 -4.78
CA ILE A 149 -12.01 -5.19 -5.94
C ILE A 149 -13.18 -6.14 -5.74
N THR A 150 -14.40 -5.61 -5.68
CA THR A 150 -15.62 -6.40 -5.58
C THR A 150 -16.30 -6.51 -6.93
N LYS A 151 -16.95 -7.64 -7.21
CA LYS A 151 -17.73 -7.89 -8.42
C LYS A 151 -19.21 -8.10 -8.08
N ILE A 152 -20.07 -7.95 -9.06
CA ILE A 152 -21.48 -8.34 -8.95
C ILE A 152 -21.68 -9.53 -9.88
N GLU A 153 -21.86 -10.71 -9.33
CA GLU A 153 -22.09 -11.96 -10.05
C GLU A 153 -23.50 -12.45 -9.76
N ASN A 154 -24.31 -12.62 -10.78
CA ASN A 154 -25.73 -13.04 -10.64
C ASN A 154 -26.53 -12.17 -9.65
N GLY A 155 -26.24 -10.87 -9.56
CA GLY A 155 -26.92 -9.95 -8.65
C GLY A 155 -26.41 -10.00 -7.20
N VAL A 156 -25.44 -10.84 -6.89
CA VAL A 156 -24.79 -10.94 -5.58
C VAL A 156 -23.43 -10.23 -5.60
N LYS A 157 -23.20 -9.38 -4.61
CA LYS A 157 -21.88 -8.76 -4.41
C LYS A 157 -20.89 -9.83 -3.95
N THR A 158 -19.80 -10.01 -4.69
CA THR A 158 -18.71 -10.95 -4.38
C THR A 158 -17.42 -10.20 -4.08
N GLU A 159 -16.56 -10.84 -3.31
CA GLU A 159 -15.23 -10.35 -2.95
C GLU A 159 -14.18 -11.47 -3.13
N PRO A 160 -12.91 -11.12 -3.39
CA PRO A 160 -11.85 -12.11 -3.53
C PRO A 160 -11.54 -12.76 -2.18
N PHE A 161 -11.44 -14.09 -2.20
CA PHE A 161 -10.95 -14.92 -1.10
C PHE A 161 -9.55 -15.44 -1.40
N GLU A 162 -8.76 -15.57 -0.36
CA GLU A 162 -7.39 -16.06 -0.45
C GLU A 162 -7.19 -17.29 0.44
N HIS A 163 -6.36 -18.21 -0.02
CA HIS A 163 -5.82 -19.30 0.75
C HIS A 163 -4.60 -18.79 1.51
N LEU A 164 -4.68 -18.79 2.83
CA LEU A 164 -3.67 -18.29 3.73
C LEU A 164 -2.98 -19.46 4.44
N VAL A 165 -1.67 -19.55 4.32
CA VAL A 165 -0.83 -20.55 4.99
C VAL A 165 0.11 -19.85 5.95
N ILE A 166 0.10 -20.26 7.21
CA ILE A 166 0.90 -19.68 8.28
C ILE A 166 1.68 -20.78 8.99
N ASP A 167 3.00 -20.58 9.08
CA ASP A 167 3.89 -21.39 9.92
C ASP A 167 4.34 -20.54 11.12
N LEU A 168 4.10 -21.02 12.32
CA LEU A 168 4.39 -20.26 13.55
C LEU A 168 4.69 -21.16 14.75
N PRO A 169 5.37 -20.64 15.81
CA PRO A 169 5.54 -21.36 17.06
C PRO A 169 4.20 -21.69 17.73
N ASP A 170 4.09 -22.89 18.31
CA ASP A 170 2.85 -23.41 18.92
C ASP A 170 2.25 -22.45 19.95
N GLU A 171 3.09 -21.74 20.71
CA GLU A 171 2.66 -20.79 21.75
C GLU A 171 1.82 -19.63 21.22
N HIS A 172 2.00 -19.25 19.94
CA HIS A 172 1.28 -18.13 19.30
C HIS A 172 0.04 -18.56 18.51
N ALA A 173 -0.17 -19.87 18.30
CA ALA A 173 -1.24 -20.39 17.44
C ALA A 173 -2.64 -19.92 17.88
N GLY A 174 -2.95 -20.01 19.18
CA GLY A 174 -4.25 -19.61 19.71
C GLY A 174 -4.57 -18.12 19.48
N ALA A 175 -3.60 -17.24 19.72
CA ALA A 175 -3.77 -15.79 19.54
C ALA A 175 -4.00 -15.43 18.06
N ILE A 176 -3.28 -16.09 17.15
CA ILE A 176 -3.42 -15.86 15.70
C ILE A 176 -4.77 -16.39 15.19
N ILE A 177 -5.21 -17.57 15.63
CA ILE A 177 -6.53 -18.11 15.27
C ILE A 177 -7.66 -17.15 15.69
N GLU A 178 -7.61 -16.63 16.92
CA GLU A 178 -8.59 -15.65 17.41
C GLU A 178 -8.60 -14.37 16.55
N LYS A 179 -7.43 -13.82 16.26
CA LYS A 179 -7.29 -12.59 15.44
C LYS A 179 -7.82 -12.78 14.03
N LEU A 180 -7.48 -13.90 13.38
CA LEU A 180 -7.97 -14.24 12.05
C LEU A 180 -9.47 -14.49 12.01
N GLY A 181 -10.02 -15.13 13.04
CA GLY A 181 -11.46 -15.33 13.16
C GLY A 181 -12.25 -14.01 13.18
N LYS A 182 -11.75 -12.96 13.87
CA LYS A 182 -12.33 -11.61 13.85
C LYS A 182 -12.28 -10.97 12.48
N ARG A 183 -11.32 -11.37 11.63
CA ARG A 183 -11.15 -10.94 10.24
C ARG A 183 -11.87 -11.84 9.22
N LYS A 184 -12.80 -12.68 9.69
CA LYS A 184 -13.64 -13.59 8.86
C LYS A 184 -12.85 -14.71 8.19
N ALA A 185 -11.69 -15.08 8.71
CA ALA A 185 -10.98 -16.27 8.26
C ALA A 185 -11.66 -17.55 8.77
N SER A 186 -11.74 -18.56 7.90
CA SER A 186 -12.18 -19.91 8.22
C SER A 186 -10.98 -20.84 8.19
N MET A 187 -10.67 -21.47 9.31
CA MET A 187 -9.58 -22.44 9.39
C MET A 187 -9.96 -23.72 8.64
N THR A 188 -9.11 -24.13 7.71
CA THR A 188 -9.30 -25.33 6.89
C THR A 188 -8.44 -26.49 7.38
N ASN A 189 -7.25 -26.18 7.90
CA ASN A 189 -6.31 -27.21 8.34
C ASN A 189 -5.41 -26.72 9.47
N MET A 190 -4.91 -27.67 10.29
CA MET A 190 -3.92 -27.44 11.33
C MET A 190 -3.01 -28.65 11.43
N VAL A 191 -1.72 -28.48 11.15
CA VAL A 191 -0.75 -29.58 11.11
C VAL A 191 0.46 -29.25 11.98
N PRO A 192 0.75 -30.05 13.02
CA PRO A 192 2.01 -29.93 13.74
C PRO A 192 3.18 -30.25 12.82
N MET A 193 4.16 -29.35 12.73
CA MET A 193 5.35 -29.52 11.89
C MET A 193 6.53 -30.14 12.65
N GLY A 194 6.40 -30.36 13.96
CA GLY A 194 7.49 -30.75 14.84
C GLY A 194 8.35 -29.55 15.28
N ALA A 195 9.28 -29.80 16.18
CA ALA A 195 10.18 -28.77 16.75
C ALA A 195 9.45 -27.56 17.39
N GLY A 196 8.21 -27.71 17.82
CA GLY A 196 7.43 -26.63 18.44
C GLY A 196 6.78 -25.66 17.46
N TYR A 197 6.60 -26.06 16.20
CA TYR A 197 5.93 -25.30 15.14
C TYR A 197 4.67 -25.97 14.63
N THR A 198 3.67 -25.16 14.32
CA THR A 198 2.41 -25.57 13.72
C THR A 198 2.16 -24.81 12.42
N ARG A 199 1.68 -25.53 11.39
CA ARG A 199 1.12 -24.95 10.17
C ARG A 199 -0.37 -24.81 10.32
N LEU A 200 -0.87 -23.60 10.05
CA LEU A 200 -2.28 -23.27 9.99
C LEU A 200 -2.66 -22.89 8.57
N GLU A 201 -3.79 -23.39 8.09
CA GLU A 201 -4.32 -23.03 6.78
C GLU A 201 -5.72 -22.42 6.95
N PHE A 202 -5.97 -21.34 6.24
CA PHE A 202 -7.24 -20.62 6.28
C PHE A 202 -7.71 -20.24 4.89
N GLU A 203 -9.01 -20.05 4.77
CA GLU A 203 -9.63 -19.27 3.70
C GLU A 203 -10.11 -17.95 4.30
N ILE A 204 -9.69 -16.84 3.71
CA ILE A 204 -9.92 -15.49 4.24
C ILE A 204 -10.31 -14.54 3.13
N PRO A 205 -11.28 -13.62 3.33
CA PRO A 205 -11.49 -12.54 2.37
C PRO A 205 -10.23 -11.66 2.29
N ALA A 206 -9.80 -11.30 1.08
CA ALA A 206 -8.55 -10.55 0.85
C ALA A 206 -8.47 -9.26 1.70
N ARG A 207 -9.60 -8.58 1.94
CA ARG A 207 -9.64 -7.40 2.83
C ARG A 207 -9.33 -7.73 4.30
N GLY A 208 -9.47 -8.98 4.73
CA GLY A 208 -9.05 -9.45 6.06
C GLY A 208 -7.54 -9.54 6.21
N LEU A 209 -6.79 -9.57 5.10
CA LEU A 209 -5.32 -9.58 5.10
C LEU A 209 -4.73 -8.16 5.18
N ILE A 210 -5.50 -7.13 4.81
CA ILE A 210 -5.00 -5.74 4.85
C ILE A 210 -4.60 -5.38 6.29
N GLY A 211 -3.34 -4.99 6.47
CA GLY A 211 -2.77 -4.57 7.76
C GLY A 211 -2.54 -5.67 8.79
N ILE A 212 -2.69 -6.96 8.45
CA ILE A 212 -2.44 -8.04 9.41
C ILE A 212 -0.95 -8.38 9.58
N ARG A 213 -0.14 -8.11 8.57
CA ARG A 213 1.27 -8.54 8.52
C ARG A 213 2.08 -8.01 9.70
N THR A 214 1.97 -6.74 10.01
CA THR A 214 2.68 -6.11 11.13
C THR A 214 2.19 -6.65 12.48
N GLU A 215 0.88 -6.86 12.64
CA GLU A 215 0.32 -7.47 13.85
C GLU A 215 0.80 -8.91 14.02
N PHE A 216 0.82 -9.68 12.94
CA PHE A 216 1.29 -11.06 12.91
C PHE A 216 2.76 -11.18 13.32
N LEU A 217 3.64 -10.38 12.70
CA LEU A 217 5.07 -10.36 13.03
C LEU A 217 5.32 -9.93 14.48
N THR A 218 4.55 -8.98 15.00
CA THR A 218 4.65 -8.55 16.40
C THR A 218 4.23 -9.67 17.35
N GLU A 219 3.10 -10.34 17.09
CA GLU A 219 2.59 -11.43 17.90
C GLU A 219 3.53 -12.63 17.93
N THR A 220 4.09 -12.98 16.76
CA THR A 220 5.01 -14.11 16.62
C THR A 220 6.47 -13.75 16.90
N LYS A 221 6.75 -12.53 17.41
CA LYS A 221 8.11 -12.02 17.69
C LYS A 221 9.03 -12.09 16.45
N GLY A 222 8.45 -12.08 15.24
CA GLY A 222 9.17 -12.19 13.98
C GLY A 222 9.48 -13.63 13.53
N GLU A 223 9.09 -14.63 14.29
CA GLU A 223 9.37 -16.05 13.99
C GLU A 223 8.34 -16.68 13.02
N GLY A 224 7.17 -16.07 12.87
CA GLY A 224 6.11 -16.58 12.01
C GLY A 224 6.35 -16.27 10.53
N VAL A 225 5.95 -17.19 9.66
CA VAL A 225 5.94 -17.04 8.20
C VAL A 225 4.49 -17.07 7.72
N MET A 226 4.12 -16.13 6.86
CA MET A 226 2.77 -16.00 6.31
C MET A 226 2.84 -15.88 4.80
N ASN A 227 2.12 -16.77 4.11
CA ASN A 227 1.97 -16.78 2.65
C ASN A 227 0.48 -16.85 2.30
N HIS A 228 0.08 -16.18 1.23
CA HIS A 228 -1.29 -16.22 0.75
C HIS A 228 -1.32 -16.23 -0.78
N SER A 229 -2.38 -16.80 -1.33
CA SER A 229 -2.63 -16.86 -2.77
C SER A 229 -4.12 -16.70 -3.06
N PHE A 230 -4.44 -16.08 -4.18
CA PHE A 230 -5.83 -15.95 -4.62
C PHE A 230 -6.48 -17.33 -4.78
N LEU A 231 -7.71 -17.47 -4.29
CA LEU A 231 -8.51 -18.69 -4.37
C LEU A 231 -9.64 -18.52 -5.39
N GLU A 232 -10.63 -17.69 -5.06
CA GLU A 232 -11.81 -17.44 -5.91
C GLU A 232 -12.59 -16.22 -5.41
N PHE A 233 -13.60 -15.78 -6.18
CA PHE A 233 -14.58 -14.82 -5.70
C PHE A 233 -15.73 -15.53 -4.99
N ARG A 234 -16.10 -15.04 -3.81
CA ARG A 234 -17.23 -15.56 -2.99
C ARG A 234 -18.15 -14.43 -2.56
N PRO A 235 -19.39 -14.74 -2.14
CA PRO A 235 -20.29 -13.74 -1.59
C PRO A 235 -19.65 -12.93 -0.46
N TYR A 236 -19.94 -11.64 -0.42
CA TYR A 236 -19.40 -10.70 0.55
C TYR A 236 -19.71 -11.13 1.99
N SER A 237 -18.68 -11.32 2.82
CA SER A 237 -18.75 -11.95 4.15
C SER A 237 -19.12 -10.99 5.30
N GLY A 238 -19.61 -9.77 4.98
CA GLY A 238 -19.99 -8.78 6.00
C GLY A 238 -18.79 -7.90 6.44
N ILE A 239 -18.95 -7.12 7.50
CA ILE A 239 -17.97 -6.16 7.98
C ILE A 239 -16.79 -6.87 8.63
N VAL A 240 -15.57 -6.48 8.26
CA VAL A 240 -14.31 -6.82 8.96
C VAL A 240 -13.98 -5.68 9.90
N GLU A 241 -13.60 -5.98 11.13
CA GLU A 241 -13.18 -4.96 12.09
C GLU A 241 -11.97 -4.18 11.55
N SER A 242 -12.08 -2.84 11.60
CA SER A 242 -11.00 -1.91 11.28
C SER A 242 -10.04 -1.72 12.46
N ARG A 243 -9.07 -0.81 12.31
CA ARG A 243 -8.10 -0.54 13.38
C ARG A 243 -8.79 -0.13 14.69
N LYS A 244 -8.16 -0.48 15.82
CA LYS A 244 -8.66 -0.19 17.17
C LYS A 244 -8.30 1.20 17.70
N TYR A 245 -7.47 1.97 17.00
CA TYR A 245 -6.84 3.18 17.50
C TYR A 245 -7.13 4.38 16.61
N GLY A 246 -7.46 5.50 17.24
CA GLY A 246 -7.65 6.78 16.56
C GLY A 246 -6.33 7.45 16.16
N ALA A 247 -6.43 8.65 15.64
CA ALA A 247 -5.32 9.50 15.23
C ALA A 247 -5.12 10.68 16.19
N LEU A 248 -3.86 11.07 16.43
CA LEU A 248 -3.49 12.38 16.95
C LEU A 248 -3.35 13.33 15.76
N VAL A 249 -4.23 14.29 15.63
CA VAL A 249 -4.32 15.17 14.45
C VAL A 249 -3.89 16.58 14.83
N SER A 250 -2.96 17.15 14.06
CA SER A 250 -2.52 18.53 14.30
C SER A 250 -3.64 19.53 14.01
N MET A 251 -3.86 20.46 14.94
CA MET A 251 -4.78 21.58 14.79
C MET A 251 -4.06 22.90 14.43
N GLU A 252 -2.73 22.87 14.33
CA GLU A 252 -1.90 24.05 14.05
C GLU A 252 -0.84 23.73 12.98
N ALA A 253 -0.45 24.76 12.25
CA ALA A 253 0.66 24.71 11.31
C ALA A 253 1.92 25.32 11.94
N GLY A 254 3.10 24.73 11.65
CA GLY A 254 4.37 25.21 12.18
C GLY A 254 5.39 24.10 12.31
N GLU A 255 6.32 24.23 13.24
CA GLU A 255 7.30 23.21 13.59
C GLU A 255 6.91 22.54 14.91
N ALA A 256 7.03 21.23 14.96
CA ALA A 256 6.77 20.47 16.17
C ALA A 256 7.83 20.77 17.24
N VAL A 257 7.37 21.08 18.46
CA VAL A 257 8.22 21.47 19.58
C VAL A 257 8.38 20.30 20.54
N GLY A 258 9.63 20.03 21.00
CA GLY A 258 9.93 18.95 21.93
C GLY A 258 9.09 18.95 23.19
N TYR A 259 8.81 20.12 23.76
CA TYR A 259 7.93 20.27 24.93
C TYR A 259 6.50 19.79 24.66
N SER A 260 5.95 20.13 23.49
CA SER A 260 4.60 19.68 23.11
C SER A 260 4.56 18.17 22.87
N ILE A 261 5.55 17.63 22.16
CA ILE A 261 5.67 16.18 21.92
C ILE A 261 5.75 15.42 23.25
N PHE A 262 6.54 15.91 24.21
CA PHE A 262 6.64 15.32 25.55
C PHE A 262 5.29 15.19 26.24
N ASN A 263 4.46 16.23 26.17
CA ASN A 263 3.12 16.19 26.76
C ASN A 263 2.12 15.36 25.97
N LEU A 264 2.40 15.08 24.69
CA LEU A 264 1.51 14.31 23.81
C LEU A 264 1.85 12.82 23.81
N GLN A 265 3.07 12.41 24.16
CA GLN A 265 3.48 11.01 24.16
C GLN A 265 2.70 10.14 25.16
N ASP A 266 2.13 10.73 26.23
CA ASP A 266 1.22 10.02 27.15
C ASP A 266 -0.15 9.70 26.54
N ARG A 267 -0.49 10.33 25.40
CA ARG A 267 -1.75 10.11 24.71
C ARG A 267 -1.67 9.10 23.59
N GLY A 268 -0.44 8.70 23.21
CA GLY A 268 -0.24 7.73 22.14
C GLY A 268 1.18 7.71 21.57
N ILE A 269 1.33 7.05 20.44
CA ILE A 269 2.62 6.87 19.77
C ILE A 269 2.80 7.97 18.74
N MET A 270 3.89 8.75 18.86
CA MET A 270 4.17 9.84 17.93
C MET A 270 4.77 9.34 16.62
N PHE A 271 4.47 10.02 15.50
CA PHE A 271 5.05 9.81 14.17
C PHE A 271 6.01 10.92 13.78
N VAL A 272 5.99 12.04 14.49
CA VAL A 272 6.82 13.22 14.24
C VAL A 272 7.85 13.42 15.36
N LYS A 273 8.98 14.01 15.02
CA LYS A 273 10.05 14.42 15.94
C LYS A 273 10.09 15.95 16.08
N PRO A 274 10.81 16.50 17.06
CA PRO A 274 11.04 17.94 17.14
C PRO A 274 11.61 18.51 15.84
N GLN A 275 11.16 19.72 15.48
CA GLN A 275 11.50 20.46 14.26
C GLN A 275 10.87 19.93 12.96
N ASP A 276 10.11 18.84 12.99
CA ASP A 276 9.34 18.43 11.82
C ASP A 276 8.25 19.48 11.54
N LYS A 277 8.07 19.81 10.25
CA LYS A 277 6.99 20.68 9.79
C LYS A 277 5.67 19.95 9.87
N VAL A 278 4.70 20.59 10.47
CA VAL A 278 3.34 20.08 10.64
C VAL A 278 2.33 21.11 10.12
N TYR A 279 1.14 20.64 9.77
CA TYR A 279 0.05 21.50 9.32
C TYR A 279 -1.30 20.98 9.84
N VAL A 280 -2.33 21.78 9.76
CA VAL A 280 -3.69 21.43 10.21
C VAL A 280 -4.22 20.22 9.43
N GLY A 281 -4.68 19.19 10.15
CA GLY A 281 -5.14 17.94 9.55
C GLY A 281 -4.06 16.89 9.31
N MET A 282 -2.78 17.20 9.53
CA MET A 282 -1.70 16.21 9.51
C MET A 282 -1.84 15.25 10.70
N VAL A 283 -1.71 13.96 10.48
CA VAL A 283 -1.68 12.95 11.55
C VAL A 283 -0.25 12.86 12.08
N ILE A 284 -0.08 13.23 13.33
CA ILE A 284 1.23 13.30 14.00
C ILE A 284 1.49 12.15 14.96
N GLY A 285 0.50 11.25 15.10
CA GLY A 285 0.65 10.08 15.98
C GLY A 285 -0.60 9.21 15.98
N GLN A 286 -0.46 8.03 16.57
CA GLN A 286 -1.55 7.09 16.86
C GLN A 286 -2.08 7.39 18.25
N HIS A 287 -3.37 7.63 18.38
CA HIS A 287 -4.02 7.82 19.68
C HIS A 287 -4.14 6.48 20.43
N ALA A 288 -4.01 6.48 21.74
CA ALA A 288 -4.16 5.28 22.56
C ALA A 288 -5.63 4.80 22.67
N LYS A 289 -6.61 5.64 22.28
CA LYS A 289 -8.04 5.33 22.25
C LYS A 289 -8.52 5.17 20.81
N ASP A 290 -9.73 4.71 20.64
CA ASP A 290 -10.39 4.44 19.36
C ASP A 290 -10.81 5.72 18.58
N ASN A 291 -10.89 6.88 19.26
CA ASN A 291 -11.29 8.13 18.67
C ASN A 291 -10.12 9.03 18.28
N ASP A 292 -10.30 9.84 17.27
CA ASP A 292 -9.34 10.89 16.90
C ASP A 292 -9.28 12.00 17.94
N LEU A 293 -8.11 12.58 18.11
CA LEU A 293 -7.85 13.68 19.02
C LEU A 293 -7.10 14.81 18.30
N ASP A 294 -7.74 15.98 18.19
CA ASP A 294 -7.10 17.19 17.70
C ASP A 294 -6.13 17.74 18.77
N VAL A 295 -4.86 17.94 18.41
CA VAL A 295 -3.79 18.33 19.33
C VAL A 295 -2.92 19.45 18.75
N ASN A 296 -2.23 20.18 19.61
CA ASN A 296 -1.30 21.24 19.18
C ASN A 296 0.15 20.80 19.42
N PRO A 297 0.90 20.40 18.36
CA PRO A 297 2.31 19.99 18.48
C PRO A 297 3.29 21.16 18.48
N THR A 298 2.85 22.39 18.20
CA THR A 298 3.72 23.56 18.04
C THR A 298 3.83 24.42 19.30
N LYS A 299 3.10 24.08 20.37
CA LYS A 299 3.03 24.87 21.59
C LYS A 299 4.32 24.74 22.40
N GLY A 300 5.04 25.85 22.52
CA GLY A 300 6.22 25.95 23.39
C GLY A 300 5.85 26.01 24.90
N LYS A 301 6.85 25.86 25.76
CA LYS A 301 6.72 26.09 27.20
C LYS A 301 6.41 27.59 27.41
N ALA A 302 5.32 27.90 28.11
CA ALA A 302 5.04 29.28 28.49
C ALA A 302 6.18 29.80 29.40
N GLN A 303 6.73 30.94 29.07
CA GLN A 303 7.69 31.61 29.95
C GLN A 303 6.96 32.05 31.22
N SER A 304 7.29 31.43 32.35
CA SER A 304 6.86 31.94 33.66
C SER A 304 8.00 32.75 34.24
N ASN A 305 7.67 33.96 34.82
CA ASN A 305 8.65 34.84 35.51
C ASN A 305 9.16 34.26 36.84
N VAL A 306 8.69 33.08 37.23
CA VAL A 306 9.15 32.40 38.45
C VAL A 306 10.39 31.59 38.07
N ARG A 307 11.56 32.12 38.42
CA ARG A 307 12.82 31.39 38.47
C ARG A 307 12.74 30.39 39.64
N SER A 308 12.21 29.21 39.44
CA SER A 308 12.50 28.10 40.35
C SER A 308 13.91 27.62 40.03
N SER A 309 14.79 27.66 41.00
CA SER A 309 16.18 27.15 40.96
C SER A 309 16.25 25.61 40.94
N GLY A 310 15.18 24.95 40.55
CA GLY A 310 15.15 23.51 40.28
C GLY A 310 15.65 23.24 38.87
N ALA A 311 16.65 22.37 38.78
CA ALA A 311 17.19 21.90 37.51
C ALA A 311 16.10 21.62 36.49
N ASP A 312 16.21 22.20 35.29
CA ASP A 312 15.39 21.80 34.15
C ASP A 312 15.68 20.32 33.91
N GLU A 313 14.79 19.44 34.35
CA GLU A 313 14.89 18.02 34.03
C GLU A 313 14.93 17.87 32.51
N ALA A 314 15.94 17.20 32.01
CA ALA A 314 16.09 16.93 30.60
C ALA A 314 14.83 16.20 30.08
N ILE A 315 14.12 16.79 29.15
CA ILE A 315 12.94 16.21 28.53
C ILE A 315 13.36 14.94 27.82
N LYS A 316 12.90 13.77 28.29
CA LYS A 316 13.11 12.48 27.63
C LYS A 316 11.96 12.24 26.65
N LEU A 317 12.26 12.24 25.36
CA LEU A 317 11.30 11.90 24.32
C LEU A 317 11.43 10.42 23.97
N VAL A 318 10.29 9.76 23.84
CA VAL A 318 10.21 8.42 23.24
C VAL A 318 10.46 8.59 21.74
N PRO A 319 11.35 7.79 21.11
CA PRO A 319 11.56 7.85 19.67
C PRO A 319 10.24 7.68 18.92
N PRO A 320 9.95 8.50 17.89
CA PRO A 320 8.74 8.37 17.12
C PRO A 320 8.76 7.05 16.31
N ARG A 321 7.58 6.49 16.09
CA ARG A 321 7.42 5.36 15.17
C ARG A 321 7.73 5.83 13.75
N SER A 322 8.75 5.23 13.13
CA SER A 322 9.06 5.49 11.73
C SER A 322 7.93 4.97 10.83
N MET A 323 7.40 5.84 9.98
CA MET A 323 6.40 5.49 8.99
C MET A 323 7.09 5.19 7.66
N SER A 324 7.32 3.89 7.38
CA SER A 324 7.58 3.44 6.01
C SER A 324 6.29 3.53 5.19
N LEU A 325 6.39 3.45 3.86
CA LEU A 325 5.21 3.44 3.00
C LEU A 325 4.27 2.27 3.32
N GLU A 326 4.82 1.08 3.54
CA GLU A 326 4.06 -0.11 3.94
C GLU A 326 3.33 0.11 5.27
N ASN A 327 4.05 0.55 6.31
CA ASN A 327 3.44 0.83 7.61
C ASN A 327 2.36 1.90 7.54
N ALA A 328 2.53 2.90 6.67
CA ALA A 328 1.54 3.95 6.47
C ALA A 328 0.28 3.41 5.78
N LEU A 329 0.43 2.61 4.72
CA LEU A 329 -0.70 2.00 4.01
C LEU A 329 -1.48 1.00 4.87
N GLU A 330 -0.80 0.21 5.70
CA GLU A 330 -1.44 -0.67 6.67
C GLU A 330 -2.19 0.09 7.77
N TRP A 331 -1.69 1.29 8.13
CA TRP A 331 -2.24 2.07 9.24
C TRP A 331 -3.44 2.92 8.86
N ILE A 332 -3.54 3.41 7.60
CA ILE A 332 -4.58 4.36 7.20
C ILE A 332 -5.97 3.73 7.09
N GLU A 333 -6.98 4.56 7.35
CA GLU A 333 -8.40 4.28 7.17
C GLU A 333 -8.99 5.12 6.03
N GLU A 334 -10.30 4.97 5.75
CA GLU A 334 -10.97 5.63 4.63
C GLU A 334 -10.87 7.16 4.66
N ASP A 335 -10.84 7.75 5.84
CA ASP A 335 -10.75 9.20 6.06
C ASP A 335 -9.31 9.75 6.06
N VAL A 336 -8.33 8.88 5.81
CA VAL A 336 -6.89 9.18 5.88
C VAL A 336 -6.23 8.95 4.52
N ALA A 337 -5.18 9.71 4.22
CA ALA A 337 -4.33 9.54 3.06
C ALA A 337 -2.85 9.64 3.46
N VAL A 338 -2.00 9.01 2.64
CA VAL A 338 -0.53 9.09 2.78
C VAL A 338 0.01 10.05 1.73
N GLU A 339 0.76 11.06 2.15
CA GLU A 339 1.60 11.84 1.26
C GLU A 339 2.92 11.12 1.06
N VAL A 340 3.24 10.86 -0.17
CA VAL A 340 4.49 10.23 -0.60
C VAL A 340 5.32 11.25 -1.34
N THR A 341 6.49 11.55 -0.79
CA THR A 341 7.45 12.47 -1.40
C THR A 341 8.83 11.82 -1.46
N PRO A 342 9.78 12.33 -2.25
CA PRO A 342 11.14 11.79 -2.29
C PRO A 342 11.84 11.73 -0.92
N ILE A 343 11.49 12.65 -0.02
CA ILE A 343 12.16 12.81 1.28
C ILE A 343 11.33 12.25 2.43
N SER A 344 10.01 12.46 2.41
CA SER A 344 9.11 12.21 3.54
C SER A 344 7.92 11.33 3.17
N ILE A 345 7.46 10.56 4.17
CA ILE A 345 6.15 9.90 4.13
C ILE A 345 5.36 10.49 5.29
N ARG A 346 4.24 11.16 4.98
CA ARG A 346 3.38 11.80 5.96
C ARG A 346 1.97 11.24 5.86
N VAL A 347 1.31 11.16 6.98
CA VAL A 347 -0.09 10.71 7.06
C VAL A 347 -0.96 11.94 7.34
N ARG A 348 -2.08 12.07 6.66
CA ARG A 348 -3.00 13.19 6.86
C ARG A 348 -4.46 12.77 6.76
N LYS A 349 -5.34 13.55 7.35
CA LYS A 349 -6.77 13.43 7.07
C LYS A 349 -7.06 13.87 5.63
N ARG A 350 -8.02 13.21 4.97
CA ARG A 350 -8.50 13.64 3.64
C ARG A 350 -9.12 15.03 3.70
N GLU A 351 -9.94 15.25 4.73
CA GLU A 351 -10.49 16.57 5.05
C GLU A 351 -9.60 17.23 6.12
N LEU A 352 -8.96 18.34 5.77
CA LEU A 352 -8.04 19.04 6.67
C LEU A 352 -8.75 19.90 7.69
N ASP A 353 -9.93 20.48 7.35
CA ASP A 353 -10.69 21.36 8.24
C ASP A 353 -11.33 20.56 9.41
N PRO A 354 -10.94 20.83 10.66
CA PRO A 354 -11.48 20.14 11.83
C PRO A 354 -12.99 20.35 12.01
N THR A 355 -13.53 21.47 11.54
CA THR A 355 -14.96 21.77 11.64
C THR A 355 -15.78 20.91 10.70
N VAL A 356 -15.27 20.73 9.47
CA VAL A 356 -15.90 19.88 8.47
C VAL A 356 -15.83 18.42 8.93
N ARG A 357 -14.66 17.92 9.38
CA ARG A 357 -14.52 16.57 9.94
C ARG A 357 -15.55 16.28 11.03
N LYS A 358 -15.69 17.18 12.01
CA LYS A 358 -16.65 17.01 13.11
C LYS A 358 -18.12 16.98 12.63
N ARG A 359 -18.45 17.76 11.59
CA ARG A 359 -19.81 17.75 10.99
C ARG A 359 -20.10 16.44 10.26
N THR A 360 -19.14 15.92 9.50
CA THR A 360 -19.26 14.66 8.77
C THR A 360 -19.41 13.48 9.73
N ALA A 361 -18.53 13.36 10.72
CA ALA A 361 -18.59 12.31 11.74
C ALA A 361 -19.92 12.34 12.53
N LYS A 362 -20.49 13.54 12.75
CA LYS A 362 -21.81 13.66 13.40
C LYS A 362 -22.94 13.15 12.49
N LYS A 363 -22.90 13.42 11.19
CA LYS A 363 -23.90 12.91 10.24
C LYS A 363 -23.87 11.38 10.12
N GLU A 364 -22.68 10.78 10.04
CA GLU A 364 -22.51 9.33 9.95
C GLU A 364 -23.02 8.59 11.19
N LYS A 365 -22.98 9.23 12.35
CA LYS A 365 -23.47 8.66 13.62
C LYS A 365 -25.00 8.65 13.73
N TYR A 366 -25.71 9.43 12.90
CA TYR A 366 -27.18 9.55 12.91
C TYR A 366 -27.85 8.92 11.68
N ASN A 367 -27.08 8.40 10.72
CA ASN A 367 -27.51 7.53 9.62
C ASN A 367 -27.20 6.05 9.90
#